data_678861be9903659009426e61a79fd674
#
_entry.id   678861be9903659009426e61a79fd674
#
_cell.length_a   1.000
_cell.length_b   1.000
_cell.length_c   1.000
_cell.angle_alpha   90.00
_cell.angle_beta   90.00
_cell.angle_gamma   90.00
#
_symmetry.space_group_name_H-M   'P 1'
#
loop_
_entity.id
_entity.type
_entity.pdbx_description
1 polymer ?
#
loop_
_entity_poly.entity_id
_entity_poly.type
_entity_poly.pdbx_seq_one_letter_code
_entity_poly.pdbx_strand_id
1 'polypeptide(L)'
;MGCAALPPKQGLLFIFDDLRERFFWMHDTMIPLAILYIGDDGRIVSIKEGKPGSDATIPSGHPVRYALEVNLKEGLAVPVGATVKISFD
;
A
#
# COMPACT_ATOMS: atom_id res chain seq x y z
N MET A 1 -0.92 12.64 0.78
CA MET A 1 0.03 11.92 1.64
C MET A 1 1.17 12.80 2.14
N GLY A 2 1.79 13.60 1.32
CA GLY A 2 2.83 14.53 1.73
C GLY A 2 4.11 13.88 2.22
N CYS A 3 4.38 12.63 1.86
CA CYS A 3 5.58 11.92 2.28
C CYS A 3 6.76 12.32 1.41
N ALA A 4 7.84 12.84 2.02
CA ALA A 4 9.04 13.25 1.31
C ALA A 4 10.16 12.21 1.39
N ALA A 5 10.10 11.30 2.36
CA ALA A 5 11.08 10.22 2.54
C ALA A 5 10.46 9.12 3.38
N LEU A 6 10.90 7.90 3.13
CA LEU A 6 10.50 6.73 3.90
C LEU A 6 11.75 5.88 4.13
N PRO A 7 12.18 5.70 5.39
CA PRO A 7 13.38 4.92 5.68
C PRO A 7 13.25 3.48 5.17
N PRO A 8 14.38 2.83 4.84
CA PRO A 8 14.35 1.43 4.41
C PRO A 8 13.71 0.53 5.46
N LYS A 9 12.99 -0.49 5.00
CA LYS A 9 12.32 -1.50 5.84
C LYS A 9 11.25 -0.90 6.76
N GLN A 10 10.73 0.27 6.42
CA GLN A 10 9.61 0.89 7.12
C GLN A 10 8.48 1.13 6.13
N GLY A 11 7.28 1.26 6.67
CA GLY A 11 6.10 1.51 5.86
C GLY A 11 5.01 2.19 6.66
N LEU A 12 3.96 2.58 5.96
CA LEU A 12 2.76 3.15 6.57
C LEU A 12 1.62 2.15 6.38
N LEU A 13 1.09 1.67 7.49
CA LEU A 13 -0.02 0.73 7.46
C LEU A 13 -1.33 1.48 7.67
N PHE A 14 -2.26 1.31 6.73
CA PHE A 14 -3.61 1.84 6.81
C PHE A 14 -4.54 0.71 7.18
N ILE A 15 -5.33 0.89 8.24
CA ILE A 15 -6.28 -0.09 8.73
C ILE A 15 -7.67 0.49 8.55
N PHE A 16 -8.51 -0.22 7.80
CA PHE A 16 -9.87 0.24 7.51
C PHE A 16 -10.87 -0.54 8.35
N ASP A 17 -11.99 0.09 8.68
CA ASP A 17 -13.02 -0.51 9.54
C ASP A 17 -13.84 -1.58 8.83
N ASP A 18 -13.83 -1.55 7.50
CA ASP A 18 -14.64 -2.46 6.71
C ASP A 18 -13.87 -2.97 5.49
N LEU A 19 -14.48 -3.91 4.80
CA LEU A 19 -13.91 -4.53 3.60
C LEU A 19 -14.57 -3.90 2.38
N ARG A 20 -13.82 -3.06 1.65
CA ARG A 20 -14.29 -2.45 0.41
C ARG A 20 -13.12 -2.08 -0.48
N GLU A 21 -13.40 -1.77 -1.75
CA GLU A 21 -12.37 -1.26 -2.65
C GLU A 21 -11.87 0.10 -2.15
N ARG A 22 -10.54 0.31 -2.21
CA ARG A 22 -9.89 1.53 -1.77
C ARG A 22 -9.20 2.21 -2.94
N PHE A 23 -9.04 3.53 -2.80
CA PHE A 23 -8.41 4.37 -3.81
C PHE A 23 -7.41 5.27 -3.12
N PHE A 24 -6.18 5.24 -3.59
CA PHE A 24 -5.11 6.11 -3.10
C PHE A 24 -4.68 7.03 -4.23
N TRP A 25 -3.89 8.04 -3.91
CA TRP A 25 -3.22 8.85 -4.90
C TRP A 25 -1.88 9.33 -4.34
N MET A 26 -1.05 9.89 -5.24
CA MET A 26 0.31 10.30 -4.89
C MET A 26 0.47 11.81 -4.84
N HIS A 27 -0.65 12.53 -4.73
CA HIS A 27 -0.61 13.98 -4.62
C HIS A 27 0.25 14.39 -3.42
N ASP A 28 1.18 15.33 -3.63
CA ASP A 28 2.15 15.79 -2.62
C ASP A 28 3.05 14.70 -2.05
N THR A 29 3.13 13.54 -2.69
CA THR A 29 4.05 12.48 -2.30
C THR A 29 5.22 12.47 -3.28
N MET A 30 6.42 12.76 -2.77
CA MET A 30 7.57 13.06 -3.62
C MET A 30 8.50 11.86 -3.84
N ILE A 31 8.19 10.71 -3.26
CA ILE A 31 8.99 9.49 -3.43
C ILE A 31 8.14 8.41 -4.09
N PRO A 32 8.78 7.51 -4.88
CA PRO A 32 8.05 6.39 -5.44
C PRO A 32 7.70 5.38 -4.35
N LEU A 33 6.47 4.91 -4.35
CA LEU A 33 5.98 3.96 -3.37
C LEU A 33 5.38 2.73 -4.06
N ALA A 34 5.41 1.61 -3.35
CA ALA A 34 4.57 0.47 -3.65
C ALA A 34 3.41 0.46 -2.65
N ILE A 35 2.21 0.24 -3.14
CA ILE A 35 1.02 0.14 -2.31
C ILE A 35 0.58 -1.32 -2.33
N LEU A 36 0.70 -1.98 -1.19
CA LEU A 36 0.31 -3.37 -1.02
C LEU A 36 -1.10 -3.38 -0.46
N TYR A 37 -2.07 -3.77 -1.27
CA TYR A 37 -3.44 -3.88 -0.84
C TYR A 37 -3.68 -5.27 -0.28
N ILE A 38 -4.22 -5.35 0.93
CA ILE A 38 -4.28 -6.58 1.72
C ILE A 38 -5.72 -6.87 2.09
N GLY A 39 -6.15 -8.09 1.83
CA GLY A 39 -7.48 -8.55 2.14
C GLY A 39 -7.68 -8.83 3.63
N ASP A 40 -8.90 -9.18 3.99
CA ASP A 40 -9.30 -9.43 5.38
C ASP A 40 -8.54 -10.61 6.00
N ASP A 41 -8.09 -11.54 5.17
CA ASP A 41 -7.31 -12.71 5.60
C ASP A 41 -5.80 -12.45 5.69
N GLY A 42 -5.35 -11.22 5.45
CA GLY A 42 -3.95 -10.88 5.48
C GLY A 42 -3.20 -11.15 4.19
N ARG A 43 -3.88 -11.61 3.13
CA ARG A 43 -3.23 -11.86 1.84
C ARG A 43 -3.14 -10.60 1.02
N ILE A 44 -2.00 -10.42 0.35
CA ILE A 44 -1.81 -9.33 -0.61
C ILE A 44 -2.62 -9.66 -1.86
N VAL A 45 -3.61 -8.82 -2.16
CA VAL A 45 -4.47 -9.02 -3.33
C VAL A 45 -3.99 -8.24 -4.55
N SER A 46 -3.28 -7.14 -4.34
CA SER A 46 -2.65 -6.40 -5.43
C SER A 46 -1.50 -5.55 -4.91
N ILE A 47 -0.54 -5.29 -5.79
CA ILE A 47 0.59 -4.40 -5.51
C ILE A 47 0.62 -3.39 -6.64
N LYS A 48 0.51 -2.11 -6.30
CA LYS A 48 0.46 -1.02 -7.27
C LYS A 48 1.63 -0.08 -7.08
N GLU A 49 2.12 0.45 -8.18
CA GLU A 49 3.16 1.46 -8.14
C GLU A 49 2.53 2.84 -7.99
N GLY A 50 3.01 3.61 -7.01
CA GLY A 50 2.66 5.01 -6.86
C GLY A 50 3.79 5.88 -7.40
N LYS A 51 3.51 6.62 -8.46
CA LYS A 51 4.49 7.53 -9.06
C LYS A 51 4.49 8.85 -8.33
N PRO A 52 5.67 9.42 -8.05
CA PRO A 52 5.76 10.69 -7.31
C PRO A 52 4.92 11.79 -7.97
N GLY A 53 4.12 12.46 -7.15
CA GLY A 53 3.33 13.63 -7.56
C GLY A 53 2.16 13.35 -8.49
N SER A 54 1.88 12.12 -8.83
CA SER A 54 0.77 11.79 -9.73
C SER A 54 -0.58 12.07 -9.05
N ASP A 55 -1.50 12.66 -9.80
CA ASP A 55 -2.89 12.89 -9.34
C ASP A 55 -3.83 11.76 -9.75
N ALA A 56 -3.33 10.74 -10.44
CA ALA A 56 -4.14 9.60 -10.82
C ALA A 56 -4.51 8.77 -9.60
N THR A 57 -5.74 8.25 -9.57
CA THR A 57 -6.16 7.32 -8.53
C THR A 57 -5.49 5.97 -8.73
N ILE A 58 -5.19 5.31 -7.62
CA ILE A 58 -4.56 3.99 -7.59
C ILE A 58 -5.54 3.04 -6.89
N PRO A 59 -6.40 2.36 -7.65
CA PRO A 59 -7.43 1.51 -7.05
C PRO A 59 -6.85 0.18 -6.58
N SER A 60 -7.44 -0.35 -5.50
CA SER A 60 -7.08 -1.70 -5.03
C SER A 60 -7.55 -2.79 -6.01
N GLY A 61 -8.63 -2.53 -6.74
CA GLY A 61 -9.21 -3.50 -7.66
C GLY A 61 -10.02 -4.59 -6.99
N HIS A 62 -9.94 -4.69 -5.68
CA HIS A 62 -10.61 -5.70 -4.86
C HIS A 62 -10.97 -5.10 -3.52
N PRO A 63 -11.98 -5.63 -2.82
CA PRO A 63 -12.22 -5.23 -1.43
C PRO A 63 -11.00 -5.57 -0.57
N VAL A 64 -10.53 -4.60 0.21
CA VAL A 64 -9.36 -4.78 1.07
C VAL A 64 -9.63 -4.20 2.45
N ARG A 65 -8.93 -4.74 3.44
CA ARG A 65 -9.01 -4.34 4.83
C ARG A 65 -7.84 -3.48 5.25
N TYR A 66 -6.69 -3.66 4.58
CA TYR A 66 -5.46 -2.96 4.91
C TYR A 66 -4.77 -2.49 3.64
N ALA A 67 -3.96 -1.45 3.78
CA ALA A 67 -3.02 -1.05 2.74
C ALA A 67 -1.69 -0.73 3.40
N LEU A 68 -0.59 -1.21 2.82
CA LEU A 68 0.75 -0.97 3.31
C LEU A 68 1.53 -0.24 2.23
N GLU A 69 2.00 0.97 2.56
CA GLU A 69 2.88 1.73 1.67
C GLU A 69 4.31 1.53 2.09
N VAL A 70 5.14 1.12 1.15
CA VAL A 70 6.57 0.90 1.35
C VAL A 70 7.34 1.51 0.18
N ASN A 71 8.65 1.63 0.33
CA ASN A 71 9.51 2.04 -0.78
C ASN A 71 9.29 1.11 -1.97
N LEU A 72 9.32 1.66 -3.17
CA LEU A 72 8.94 0.94 -4.39
C LEU A 72 9.72 -0.37 -4.54
N LYS A 73 11.04 -0.31 -4.38
CA LYS A 73 11.88 -1.52 -4.56
C LYS A 73 11.52 -2.61 -3.56
N GLU A 74 11.23 -2.24 -2.34
CA GLU A 74 10.88 -3.20 -1.28
C GLU A 74 9.54 -3.86 -1.57
N GLY A 75 8.57 -3.07 -2.00
CA GLY A 75 7.24 -3.60 -2.31
C GLY A 75 7.22 -4.49 -3.55
N LEU A 76 8.00 -4.13 -4.58
CA LEU A 76 8.04 -4.93 -5.81
C LEU A 76 8.72 -6.28 -5.61
N ALA A 77 9.46 -6.46 -4.52
CA ALA A 77 10.08 -7.74 -4.20
C ALA A 77 9.11 -8.72 -3.54
N VAL A 78 7.91 -8.27 -3.15
CA VAL A 78 6.93 -9.11 -2.47
C VAL A 78 5.94 -9.67 -3.50
N PRO A 79 5.69 -10.99 -3.50
CA PRO A 79 4.74 -11.56 -4.47
C PRO A 79 3.28 -11.31 -4.05
N VAL A 80 2.42 -11.08 -5.03
CA VAL A 80 0.97 -11.08 -4.82
C VAL A 80 0.56 -12.47 -4.33
N GLY A 81 -0.35 -12.50 -3.35
CA GLY A 81 -0.78 -13.75 -2.72
C GLY A 81 -0.02 -14.09 -1.46
N ALA A 82 1.11 -13.42 -1.20
CA ALA A 82 1.82 -13.61 0.07
C ALA A 82 0.96 -13.16 1.25
N THR A 83 1.16 -13.79 2.39
CA THR A 83 0.46 -13.45 3.61
C THR A 83 1.29 -12.47 4.42
N VAL A 84 0.65 -11.37 4.85
CA VAL A 84 1.24 -10.40 5.74
C VAL A 84 0.73 -10.66 7.14
N LYS A 85 1.65 -10.81 8.09
CA LYS A 85 1.27 -10.96 9.49
C LYS A 85 1.12 -9.58 10.10
N ILE A 86 -0.10 -9.27 10.56
CA ILE A 86 -0.42 -8.02 11.22
C ILE A 86 -0.68 -8.32 12.68
N SER A 87 0.08 -7.68 13.56
CA SER A 87 -0.09 -7.87 14.99
C SER A 87 -0.16 -6.51 15.67
N PHE A 88 -0.91 -6.46 16.77
CA PHE A 88 -1.08 -5.26 17.57
C PHE A 88 -0.58 -5.54 19.00
N ASP A 89 0.23 -4.64 19.49
CA ASP A 89 0.76 -4.72 20.87
C ASP A 89 -0.17 -4.02 21.85
#